data_574e1eb1fddcff42721a4e3cfa7482a0
#
_entry.id   574e1eb1fddcff42721a4e3cfa7482a0
#
_cell.length_a   1.000
_cell.length_b   1.000
_cell.length_c   1.000
_cell.angle_alpha   90.00
_cell.angle_beta   90.00
_cell.angle_gamma   90.00
#
_symmetry.space_group_name_H-M   'P 1'
#
loop_
_entity.id
_entity.type
_entity.pdbx_description
1 polymer ?
#
loop_
_entity_poly.entity_id
_entity_poly.type
_entity_poly.pdbx_seq_one_letter_code
_entity_poly.pdbx_strand_id
1 'polypeptide(L)'
;AALRPKFPVVLVESRARRVEFLKNCAAQLGLERCTVMGERLERIEPFPASVISARAFAPLDKLLRLSAPFSTKRTRYLLPKGRSAAQELTTQRKSIRSVFHVEHSLTDSDAGIIVRL
;
A
#
# COMPACT_ATOMS: atom_id res chain seq x y z
N ALA A 1 0.23 -11.10 6.10
CA ALA A 1 -0.66 -11.69 7.11
C ALA A 1 -0.59 -13.22 7.08
N ALA A 2 -1.06 -13.86 5.99
CA ALA A 2 -1.12 -15.33 5.93
C ALA A 2 0.26 -16.00 6.05
N LEU A 3 1.26 -15.45 5.39
CA LEU A 3 2.64 -15.98 5.43
C LEU A 3 3.38 -15.63 6.72
N ARG A 4 2.95 -14.60 7.41
CA ARG A 4 3.56 -14.11 8.65
C ARG A 4 2.47 -13.72 9.66
N PRO A 5 1.81 -14.70 10.28
CA PRO A 5 0.62 -14.44 11.10
C PRO A 5 0.88 -13.60 12.35
N LYS A 6 2.12 -13.52 12.81
CA LYS A 6 2.50 -12.71 13.98
C LYS A 6 2.68 -11.23 13.66
N PHE A 7 2.85 -10.85 12.39
CA PHE A 7 2.98 -9.45 12.01
C PHE A 7 1.61 -8.80 11.95
N PRO A 8 1.41 -7.67 12.64
CA PRO A 8 0.16 -6.93 12.54
C PRO A 8 0.02 -6.31 11.14
N VAL A 9 -1.13 -6.53 10.53
CA VAL A 9 -1.46 -6.00 9.22
C VAL A 9 -2.78 -5.24 9.33
N VAL A 10 -2.81 -4.03 8.80
CA VAL A 10 -4.02 -3.23 8.70
C VAL A 10 -4.41 -3.11 7.24
N LEU A 11 -5.58 -3.60 6.90
CA LEU A 11 -6.16 -3.47 5.56
C LEU A 11 -7.18 -2.33 5.59
N VAL A 12 -6.99 -1.36 4.71
CA VAL A 12 -7.87 -0.19 4.61
C VAL A 12 -8.64 -0.27 3.30
N GLU A 13 -9.95 -0.27 3.39
CA GLU A 13 -10.86 -0.34 2.24
C GLU A 13 -12.14 0.42 2.55
N SER A 14 -12.61 1.25 1.63
CA SER A 14 -13.82 2.04 1.82
C SER A 14 -15.07 1.39 1.21
N ARG A 15 -14.92 0.42 0.32
CA ARG A 15 -16.04 -0.21 -0.37
C ARG A 15 -16.63 -1.33 0.49
N ALA A 16 -17.90 -1.23 0.85
CA ALA A 16 -18.55 -2.13 1.80
C ALA A 16 -18.44 -3.62 1.43
N ARG A 17 -18.64 -3.98 0.17
CA ARG A 17 -18.55 -5.38 -0.29
C ARG A 17 -17.14 -5.93 -0.16
N ARG A 18 -16.12 -5.13 -0.46
CA ARG A 18 -14.72 -5.53 -0.30
C ARG A 18 -14.32 -5.65 1.15
N VAL A 19 -14.82 -4.76 2.00
CA VAL A 19 -14.61 -4.84 3.46
C VAL A 19 -15.14 -6.15 3.99
N GLU A 20 -16.36 -6.51 3.64
CA GLU A 20 -16.97 -7.76 4.06
C GLU A 20 -16.19 -8.98 3.57
N PHE A 21 -15.78 -8.96 2.30
CA PHE A 21 -14.95 -10.01 1.73
C PHE A 21 -13.62 -10.17 2.48
N LEU A 22 -12.93 -9.07 2.77
CA LEU A 22 -11.65 -9.10 3.49
C LEU A 22 -11.81 -9.61 4.92
N LYS A 23 -12.87 -9.20 5.61
CA LYS A 23 -13.18 -9.70 6.96
C LYS A 23 -13.45 -11.20 6.96
N ASN A 24 -14.20 -11.68 5.97
CA ASN A 24 -14.48 -13.11 5.83
C ASN A 24 -13.20 -13.89 5.53
N CYS A 25 -12.34 -13.41 4.65
CA CYS A 25 -11.06 -14.04 4.37
C CYS A 25 -10.16 -14.11 5.61
N ALA A 26 -10.07 -13.03 6.36
CA ALA A 26 -9.27 -13.00 7.58
C ALA A 26 -9.78 -14.00 8.61
N ALA A 27 -11.10 -14.09 8.77
CA ALA A 27 -11.73 -15.05 9.68
C ALA A 27 -11.49 -16.50 9.25
N GLN A 28 -11.68 -16.81 7.96
CA GLN A 28 -11.49 -18.16 7.44
C GLN A 28 -10.05 -18.63 7.50
N LEU A 29 -9.09 -17.71 7.33
CA LEU A 29 -7.67 -18.01 7.40
C LEU A 29 -7.10 -17.92 8.82
N GLY A 30 -7.93 -17.56 9.81
CA GLY A 30 -7.50 -17.44 11.20
C GLY A 30 -6.45 -16.35 11.44
N LEU A 31 -6.54 -15.24 10.72
CA LEU A 31 -5.56 -14.14 10.80
C LEU A 31 -5.90 -13.19 11.96
N GLU A 32 -5.47 -13.52 13.15
CA GLU A 32 -5.83 -12.78 14.37
C GLU A 32 -5.26 -11.36 14.42
N ARG A 33 -4.10 -11.12 13.78
CA ARG A 33 -3.45 -9.81 13.76
C ARG A 33 -3.70 -9.03 12.48
N CYS A 34 -4.69 -9.42 11.71
CA CYS A 34 -5.13 -8.72 10.53
C CYS A 34 -6.40 -7.93 10.87
N THR A 35 -6.29 -6.62 10.84
CA THR A 35 -7.41 -5.71 11.10
C THR A 35 -7.90 -5.12 9.79
N VAL A 36 -9.19 -5.20 9.54
CA VAL A 36 -9.82 -4.60 8.36
C VAL A 36 -10.55 -3.34 8.79
N MET A 37 -10.12 -2.19 8.27
CA MET A 37 -10.76 -0.89 8.53
C MET A 37 -11.60 -0.49 7.32
N GLY A 38 -12.92 -0.49 7.51
CA GLY A 38 -13.89 -0.15 6.48
C GLY A 38 -14.14 1.35 6.40
N GLU A 39 -13.08 2.13 6.18
CA GLU A 39 -13.16 3.58 6.11
C GLU A 39 -12.22 4.11 5.03
N ARG A 40 -12.44 5.36 4.65
CA ARG A 40 -11.48 6.09 3.82
C ARG A 40 -10.20 6.35 4.61
N LEU A 41 -9.06 6.26 3.95
CA LEU A 41 -7.76 6.44 4.60
C LEU A 41 -7.64 7.77 5.35
N GLU A 42 -8.20 8.85 4.81
CA GLU A 42 -8.16 10.17 5.43
C GLU A 42 -8.94 10.28 6.73
N ARG A 43 -9.81 9.31 7.04
CA ARG A 43 -10.60 9.27 8.27
C ARG A 43 -9.99 8.40 9.36
N ILE A 44 -8.93 7.68 9.03
CA ILE A 44 -8.27 6.78 9.98
C ILE A 44 -7.27 7.59 10.80
N GLU A 45 -7.28 7.39 12.11
CA GLU A 45 -6.30 8.01 13.00
C GLU A 45 -4.89 7.54 12.62
N PRO A 46 -3.94 8.46 12.38
CA PRO A 46 -2.61 8.09 11.92
C PRO A 46 -1.84 7.24 12.94
N PHE A 47 -1.08 6.29 12.42
CA PHE A 47 -0.12 5.49 13.17
C PHE A 47 1.14 5.28 12.32
N PRO A 48 2.33 5.08 12.92
CA PRO A 48 3.54 4.85 12.14
C PRO A 48 3.53 3.45 11.51
N ALA A 49 3.65 3.39 10.20
CA ALA A 49 3.69 2.13 9.45
C ALA A 49 5.11 1.78 9.05
N SER A 50 5.50 0.53 9.20
CA SER A 50 6.81 0.03 8.74
C SER A 50 6.83 -0.17 7.24
N VAL A 51 5.73 -0.66 6.68
CA VAL A 51 5.57 -0.90 5.24
C VAL A 51 4.20 -0.40 4.82
N ILE A 52 4.17 0.34 3.73
CA ILE A 52 2.94 0.77 3.08
C ILE A 52 2.90 0.13 1.70
N SER A 53 1.83 -0.59 1.42
CA SER A 53 1.59 -1.21 0.12
C SER A 53 0.18 -0.87 -0.34
N ALA A 54 0.05 -0.54 -1.61
CA ALA A 54 -1.24 -0.25 -2.21
C ALA A 54 -1.24 -0.64 -3.67
N ARG A 55 -2.35 -1.21 -4.13
CA ARG A 55 -2.56 -1.57 -5.52
C ARG A 55 -3.86 -0.94 -6.00
N ALA A 56 -3.81 -0.28 -7.17
CA ALA A 56 -5.00 0.32 -7.79
C ALA A 56 -5.80 1.23 -6.84
N PHE A 57 -5.11 1.87 -5.89
CA PHE A 57 -5.75 2.72 -4.88
C PHE A 57 -6.06 4.12 -5.43
N ALA A 58 -5.03 4.77 -5.98
CA ALA A 58 -5.11 6.15 -6.46
C ALA A 58 -3.87 6.47 -7.31
N PRO A 59 -3.86 7.58 -8.05
CA PRO A 59 -2.63 8.10 -8.64
C PRO A 59 -1.56 8.31 -7.57
N LEU A 60 -0.29 8.18 -7.95
CA LEU A 60 0.83 8.18 -7.02
C LEU A 60 0.87 9.42 -6.13
N ASP A 61 0.67 10.62 -6.69
CA ASP A 61 0.68 11.87 -5.94
C ASP A 61 -0.38 11.89 -4.83
N LYS A 62 -1.59 11.43 -5.15
CA LYS A 62 -2.69 11.33 -4.17
C LYS A 62 -2.39 10.30 -3.10
N LEU A 63 -1.89 9.13 -3.49
CA LEU A 63 -1.52 8.08 -2.55
C LEU A 63 -0.45 8.54 -1.57
N LEU A 64 0.61 9.18 -2.05
CA LEU A 64 1.68 9.69 -1.20
C LEU A 64 1.17 10.76 -0.22
N ARG A 65 0.28 11.64 -0.69
CA ARG A 65 -0.32 12.66 0.17
C ARG A 65 -1.20 12.04 1.26
N LEU A 66 -2.06 11.08 0.91
CA LEU A 66 -2.98 10.46 1.87
C LEU A 66 -2.25 9.54 2.85
N SER A 67 -1.15 8.92 2.44
CA SER A 67 -0.37 8.02 3.30
C SER A 67 0.69 8.74 4.13
N ALA A 68 0.97 10.01 3.84
CA ALA A 68 2.00 10.78 4.56
C ALA A 68 1.87 10.74 6.08
N PRO A 69 0.66 10.86 6.68
CA PRO A 69 0.51 10.77 8.14
C PRO A 69 0.94 9.44 8.74
N PHE A 70 0.95 8.36 7.94
CA PHE A 70 1.36 7.02 8.36
C PHE A 70 2.82 6.72 8.06
N SER A 71 3.49 7.59 7.32
CA SER A 71 4.86 7.40 6.84
C SER A 71 5.86 8.05 7.79
N THR A 72 6.94 7.32 8.06
CA THR A 72 8.12 7.83 8.77
C THR A 72 9.33 7.75 7.86
N LYS A 73 10.49 8.22 8.32
CA LYS A 73 11.74 8.08 7.56
C LYS A 73 12.12 6.63 7.31
N ARG A 74 11.64 5.70 8.15
CA ARG A 74 11.92 4.25 8.05
C ARG A 74 10.85 3.49 7.30
N THR A 75 9.75 4.11 6.94
CA THR A 75 8.66 3.44 6.22
C THR A 75 9.13 3.03 4.82
N ARG A 76 8.92 1.76 4.49
CA ARG A 76 9.16 1.23 3.16
C ARG A 76 7.87 1.27 2.36
N TYR A 77 7.97 1.62 1.09
CA TYR A 77 6.84 1.61 0.17
C TYR A 77 7.03 0.53 -0.89
N LEU A 78 5.98 -0.24 -1.12
CA LEU A 78 5.93 -1.24 -2.20
C LEU A 78 4.61 -1.02 -2.96
N LEU A 79 4.69 -0.38 -4.12
CA LEU A 79 3.51 0.08 -4.85
C LEU A 79 3.45 -0.56 -6.24
N PRO A 80 2.78 -1.71 -6.40
CA PRO A 80 2.56 -2.29 -7.73
C PRO A 80 1.70 -1.34 -8.58
N LYS A 81 2.22 -0.91 -9.72
CA LYS A 81 1.58 0.09 -10.59
C LYS A 81 1.38 -0.35 -12.03
N GLY A 82 1.73 -1.57 -12.36
CA GLY A 82 1.62 -2.04 -13.72
C GLY A 82 2.53 -1.27 -14.67
N ARG A 83 2.08 -1.05 -15.91
CA ARG A 83 2.89 -0.42 -16.96
C ARG A 83 3.13 1.07 -16.75
N SER A 84 2.34 1.72 -15.91
CA SER A 84 2.45 3.16 -15.66
C SER A 84 3.46 3.54 -14.59
N ALA A 85 4.15 2.58 -13.96
CA ALA A 85 5.01 2.82 -12.81
C ALA A 85 6.06 3.89 -13.06
N ALA A 86 6.87 3.73 -14.12
CA ALA A 86 7.94 4.69 -14.44
C ALA A 86 7.38 6.07 -14.79
N GLN A 87 6.31 6.12 -15.56
CA GLN A 87 5.67 7.36 -15.98
C GLN A 87 5.08 8.10 -14.77
N GLU A 88 4.39 7.42 -13.88
CA GLU A 88 3.86 8.04 -12.67
C GLU A 88 4.98 8.62 -11.79
N LEU A 89 6.09 7.89 -11.67
CA LEU A 89 7.21 8.37 -10.86
C LEU A 89 7.87 9.62 -11.46
N THR A 90 7.98 9.73 -12.79
CA THR A 90 8.57 10.90 -13.45
C THR A 90 7.77 12.18 -13.24
N THR A 91 6.48 12.09 -12.92
CA THR A 91 5.64 13.27 -12.67
C THR A 91 5.80 13.83 -11.25
N GLN A 92 6.54 13.14 -10.39
CA GLN A 92 6.72 13.54 -9.00
C GLN A 92 7.82 14.58 -8.83
N ARG A 93 7.81 15.28 -7.68
CA ARG A 93 8.85 16.22 -7.30
C ARG A 93 10.21 15.51 -7.21
N LYS A 94 11.30 16.25 -7.43
CA LYS A 94 12.65 15.71 -7.35
C LYS A 94 12.94 15.04 -6.00
N SER A 95 12.46 15.62 -4.90
CA SER A 95 12.64 15.05 -3.55
C SER A 95 12.02 13.66 -3.41
N ILE A 96 10.91 13.41 -4.08
CA ILE A 96 10.25 12.09 -4.11
C ILE A 96 10.99 11.17 -5.07
N ARG A 97 11.30 11.63 -6.29
CA ARG A 97 12.01 10.83 -7.28
C ARG A 97 13.38 10.34 -6.80
N SER A 98 14.03 11.10 -5.92
CA SER A 98 15.35 10.74 -5.40
C SER A 98 15.32 9.55 -4.42
N VAL A 99 14.18 9.27 -3.77
CA VAL A 99 14.04 8.19 -2.78
C VAL A 99 13.22 7.00 -3.26
N PHE A 100 12.55 7.15 -4.41
CA PHE A 100 11.78 6.07 -5.03
C PHE A 100 12.46 5.57 -6.28
N HIS A 101 12.29 4.29 -6.58
CA HIS A 101 12.73 3.69 -7.83
C HIS A 101 11.71 2.67 -8.33
N VAL A 102 11.86 2.22 -9.57
CA VAL A 102 10.97 1.24 -10.19
C VAL A 102 11.71 -0.07 -10.35
N GLU A 103 11.10 -1.16 -9.89
CA GLU A 103 11.56 -2.52 -10.13
C GLU A 103 10.56 -3.25 -11.01
N HIS A 104 11.04 -4.19 -11.81
CA HIS A 104 10.17 -5.00 -12.66
C HIS A 104 9.46 -6.08 -11.86
N SER A 105 8.20 -6.34 -12.21
CA SER A 105 7.45 -7.45 -11.62
C SER A 105 8.04 -8.78 -12.04
N LEU A 106 8.08 -9.74 -11.13
CA LEU A 106 8.53 -11.11 -11.42
C LEU A 106 7.51 -11.89 -12.26
N THR A 107 6.23 -11.52 -12.16
CA THR A 107 5.14 -12.23 -12.86
C THR A 107 4.75 -11.58 -14.18
N ASP A 108 5.11 -10.31 -14.39
CA ASP A 108 4.85 -9.56 -15.62
C ASP A 108 5.98 -8.57 -15.83
N SER A 109 6.87 -8.84 -16.78
CA SER A 109 8.05 -8.01 -17.05
C SER A 109 7.71 -6.60 -17.54
N ASP A 110 6.50 -6.38 -18.08
CA ASP A 110 6.04 -5.06 -18.48
C ASP A 110 5.46 -4.23 -17.33
N ALA A 111 5.16 -4.87 -16.21
CA ALA A 111 4.63 -4.21 -15.02
C ALA A 111 5.77 -3.76 -14.11
N GLY A 112 5.61 -2.59 -13.50
CA GLY A 112 6.57 -2.03 -12.57
C GLY A 112 6.04 -1.93 -11.16
N ILE A 113 6.96 -1.96 -10.20
CA ILE A 113 6.68 -1.73 -8.79
C ILE A 113 7.48 -0.50 -8.37
N ILE A 114 6.79 0.50 -7.83
CA ILE A 114 7.45 1.69 -7.29
C ILE A 114 7.86 1.39 -5.85
N VAL A 115 9.12 1.58 -5.55
CA VAL A 115 9.72 1.13 -4.29
C VAL A 115 10.47 2.28 -3.60
N ARG A 116 10.28 2.37 -2.30
CA ARG A 116 11.15 3.13 -1.40
C ARG A 116 11.60 2.20 -0.28
N LEU A 117 12.88 1.99 -0.16
CA LEU A 117 13.45 1.12 0.87
C LEU A 117 14.12 1.89 2.01
#